data_074952e137a1bcd5aa264c22f21a5dca
#
_entry.id   074952e137a1bcd5aa264c22f21a5dca
#
_cell.length_a   1.000
_cell.length_b   1.000
_cell.length_c   1.000
_cell.angle_alpha   90.00
_cell.angle_beta   90.00
_cell.angle_gamma   90.00
#
_symmetry.space_group_name_H-M   'P 1'
#
loop_
_entity.id
_entity.type
_entity.pdbx_description
1 polymer ?
#
loop_
_entity_poly.entity_id
_entity_poly.type
_entity_poly.pdbx_seq_one_letter_code
_entity_poly.pdbx_strand_id
1 'polypeptide(L)'
;ACGIAPLLPLLLLMLSLGFIGRRLAGPHGWLLAALAPLAAQMGLGMYAPMRIDHHGWQLALAVTMLAGVIDTNRLRGGVMAGVSSALSIAIGMEMIVYLAAGGGLIALRWVFREGAERRMLPYALSLGGATSLCYLLFASYANRAMVCDAISPIWVAVFGAASAGMVLLSLAPLRGWAMRLAAGAVVGGAVAAFFWLNWPQCLSPYQISPELERLWLANIREAKPITAQAQSLVVPLLAIPLAGLVGLIWALWDARRDAERLWAWATVGLMMLFSTALLFWQLRAGPAAQLLAIPPAAWASHRLIVAIFTGTRRVRIAAGAGVALLAAIACAYPLYPQIMRGWAELTGNKPRPWRPSAIARNDAIKKANSRCRTLPALEVLDQLPPATIFTMVDLGPRLIATTHHSALAGPYHRNGATILDMHHAYDGPADAFRPIAARHHATYLLVCPNFPEGTIYQSRSPQGFYADLMRGAIPRWLVPVTLNSGMTLPYQLYRIDYSASGGKKVPKQR
;
A
#
# COMPACT_ATOMS: atom_id res chain seq x y z
N ALA A 1 16.31 -13.04 11.64
CA ALA A 1 16.39 -11.99 10.61
C ALA A 1 14.99 -11.52 10.15
N CYS A 2 14.13 -12.40 9.65
CA CYS A 2 12.82 -12.00 9.05
C CYS A 2 11.86 -11.30 10.03
N GLY A 3 11.91 -11.60 11.32
CA GLY A 3 11.08 -10.93 12.33
C GLY A 3 11.54 -9.51 12.65
N ILE A 4 12.83 -9.22 12.50
CA ILE A 4 13.45 -7.93 12.84
C ILE A 4 13.49 -6.99 11.63
N ALA A 5 13.64 -7.51 10.42
CA ALA A 5 13.79 -6.70 9.20
C ALA A 5 12.72 -5.61 9.04
N PRO A 6 11.41 -5.85 9.31
CA PRO A 6 10.39 -4.81 9.21
C PRO A 6 10.49 -3.71 10.28
N LEU A 7 11.21 -3.96 11.38
CA LEU A 7 11.39 -2.97 12.46
C LEU A 7 12.41 -1.90 12.08
N LEU A 8 13.29 -2.14 11.11
CA LEU A 8 14.26 -1.14 10.66
C LEU A 8 13.56 0.07 9.99
N PRO A 9 12.68 -0.11 9.00
CA PRO A 9 11.92 1.02 8.46
C PRO A 9 10.95 1.64 9.48
N LEU A 10 10.43 0.87 10.46
CA LEU A 10 9.66 1.44 11.56
C LEU A 10 10.50 2.41 12.40
N LEU A 11 11.74 2.03 12.73
CA LEU A 11 12.66 2.91 13.44
C LEU A 11 12.91 4.22 12.65
N LEU A 12 13.18 4.11 11.34
CA LEU A 12 13.35 5.28 10.48
C LEU A 12 12.11 6.17 10.47
N LEU A 13 10.91 5.58 10.39
CA LEU A 13 9.64 6.30 10.48
C LEU A 13 9.49 7.04 11.81
N MET A 14 9.73 6.35 12.94
CA MET A 14 9.64 6.93 14.28
C MET A 14 10.62 8.08 14.48
N LEU A 15 11.87 7.95 14.01
CA LEU A 15 12.87 9.01 14.03
C LEU A 15 12.45 10.21 13.17
N SER A 16 11.91 9.98 11.99
CA SER A 16 11.46 11.03 11.08
C SER A 16 10.26 11.81 11.65
N LEU A 17 9.27 11.09 12.21
CA LEU A 17 8.13 11.69 12.90
C LEU A 17 8.57 12.43 14.17
N GLY A 18 9.50 11.85 14.93
CA GLY A 18 10.11 12.52 16.09
C GLY A 18 10.83 13.81 15.70
N PHE A 19 11.57 13.80 14.58
CA PHE A 19 12.21 15.01 14.04
C PHE A 19 11.17 16.09 13.66
N ILE A 20 10.09 15.71 12.97
CA ILE A 20 8.97 16.61 12.65
C ILE A 20 8.33 17.15 13.93
N GLY A 21 8.05 16.27 14.90
CA GLY A 21 7.48 16.64 16.19
C GLY A 21 8.37 17.63 16.96
N ARG A 22 9.68 17.39 17.01
CA ARG A 22 10.65 18.28 17.64
C ARG A 22 10.66 19.66 16.96
N ARG A 23 10.58 19.69 15.62
CA ARG A 23 10.60 20.93 14.83
C ARG A 23 9.33 21.76 15.04
N LEU A 24 8.17 21.13 15.14
CA LEU A 24 6.86 21.80 15.13
C LEU A 24 6.25 21.98 16.54
N ALA A 25 6.44 20.99 17.42
CA ALA A 25 5.89 20.98 18.78
C ALA A 25 6.93 21.30 19.87
N GLY A 26 8.20 21.53 19.48
CA GLY A 26 9.27 21.84 20.42
C GLY A 26 9.96 20.61 21.02
N PRO A 27 10.88 20.83 21.99
CA PRO A 27 11.79 19.79 22.48
C PRO A 27 11.09 18.59 23.16
N HIS A 28 9.87 18.75 23.65
CA HIS A 28 9.12 17.68 24.31
C HIS A 28 8.08 17.02 23.39
N GLY A 29 7.74 17.62 22.23
CA GLY A 29 6.76 17.10 21.29
C GLY A 29 7.25 15.91 20.45
N TRP A 30 8.57 15.67 20.40
CA TRP A 30 9.16 14.64 19.57
C TRP A 30 8.75 13.22 20.00
N LEU A 31 8.64 12.96 21.30
CA LEU A 31 8.34 11.65 21.83
C LEU A 31 6.92 11.19 21.44
N LEU A 32 5.94 12.08 21.57
CA LEU A 32 4.57 11.79 21.16
C LEU A 32 4.47 11.51 19.66
N ALA A 33 5.14 12.30 18.82
CA ALA A 33 5.14 12.08 17.38
C ALA A 33 5.87 10.78 17.00
N ALA A 34 6.98 10.45 17.68
CA ALA A 34 7.73 9.22 17.44
C ALA A 34 6.95 7.96 17.84
N LEU A 35 6.19 7.99 18.92
CA LEU A 35 5.43 6.83 19.41
C LEU A 35 4.02 6.73 18.80
N ALA A 36 3.47 7.80 18.23
CA ALA A 36 2.14 7.82 17.67
C ALA A 36 1.87 6.80 16.53
N PRO A 37 2.87 6.31 15.73
CA PRO A 37 2.65 5.22 14.79
C PRO A 37 2.07 3.96 15.42
N LEU A 38 2.31 3.73 16.72
CA LEU A 38 1.74 2.57 17.45
C LEU A 38 0.21 2.61 17.52
N ALA A 39 -0.41 3.79 17.39
CA ALA A 39 -1.86 3.95 17.31
C ALA A 39 -2.40 3.89 15.85
N ALA A 40 -1.53 4.02 14.86
CA ALA A 40 -1.88 4.05 13.44
C ALA A 40 -1.95 2.63 12.86
N GLN A 41 -3.02 1.91 13.10
CA GLN A 41 -3.10 0.46 12.84
C GLN A 41 -2.82 0.05 11.40
N MET A 42 -3.34 0.76 10.38
CA MET A 42 -3.00 0.47 8.99
C MET A 42 -1.53 0.80 8.70
N GLY A 43 -1.05 1.92 9.23
CA GLY A 43 0.35 2.32 9.14
C GLY A 43 1.27 1.30 9.83
N LEU A 44 0.98 0.97 11.08
CA LEU A 44 1.76 0.01 11.87
C LEU A 44 1.74 -1.39 11.25
N GLY A 45 0.62 -1.79 10.66
CA GLY A 45 0.49 -3.08 9.97
C GLY A 45 1.50 -3.30 8.83
N MET A 46 2.09 -2.23 8.28
CA MET A 46 3.16 -2.33 7.26
C MET A 46 4.52 -2.74 7.85
N TYR A 47 4.66 -2.70 9.17
CA TYR A 47 5.89 -2.99 9.91
C TYR A 47 5.75 -4.22 10.82
N ALA A 48 4.67 -4.99 10.66
CA ALA A 48 4.43 -6.18 11.48
C ALA A 48 5.60 -7.18 11.34
N PRO A 49 6.04 -7.85 12.42
CA PRO A 49 7.05 -8.90 12.34
C PRO A 49 6.70 -9.94 11.27
N MET A 50 7.68 -10.42 10.54
CA MET A 50 7.55 -11.34 9.41
C MET A 50 6.90 -10.73 8.14
N ARG A 51 6.45 -9.50 8.15
CA ARG A 51 5.99 -8.80 6.95
C ARG A 51 7.18 -8.21 6.20
N ILE A 52 7.84 -9.01 5.40
CA ILE A 52 8.94 -8.59 4.52
C ILE A 52 8.33 -7.99 3.26
N ASP A 53 8.05 -6.68 3.33
CA ASP A 53 7.33 -5.92 2.31
C ASP A 53 8.05 -4.58 2.10
N HIS A 54 8.09 -4.11 0.88
CA HIS A 54 8.75 -2.86 0.51
C HIS A 54 7.97 -1.60 0.94
N HIS A 55 6.66 -1.70 1.15
CA HIS A 55 5.80 -0.56 1.50
C HIS A 55 6.21 0.12 2.82
N GLY A 56 6.70 -0.64 3.81
CA GLY A 56 7.21 -0.07 5.06
C GLY A 56 8.37 0.90 4.82
N TRP A 57 9.32 0.53 3.98
CA TRP A 57 10.44 1.39 3.60
C TRP A 57 9.98 2.64 2.84
N GLN A 58 9.08 2.48 1.86
CA GLN A 58 8.56 3.58 1.06
C GLN A 58 7.81 4.61 1.92
N LEU A 59 6.98 4.17 2.86
CA LEU A 59 6.28 5.05 3.80
C LEU A 59 7.26 5.79 4.72
N ALA A 60 8.25 5.10 5.28
CA ALA A 60 9.27 5.71 6.12
C ALA A 60 10.07 6.78 5.33
N LEU A 61 10.46 6.48 4.09
CA LEU A 61 11.17 7.40 3.22
C LEU A 61 10.32 8.60 2.79
N ALA A 62 9.02 8.42 2.55
CA ALA A 62 8.10 9.53 2.26
C ALA A 62 7.96 10.49 3.46
N VAL A 63 7.91 9.96 4.69
CA VAL A 63 7.90 10.78 5.91
C VAL A 63 9.27 11.43 6.15
N THR A 64 10.37 10.75 5.84
CA THR A 64 11.73 11.31 5.90
C THR A 64 11.90 12.45 4.89
N MET A 65 11.36 12.29 3.68
CA MET A 65 11.31 13.37 2.69
C MET A 65 10.56 14.60 3.25
N LEU A 66 9.38 14.40 3.84
CA LEU A 66 8.61 15.49 4.46
C LEU A 66 9.40 16.17 5.60
N ALA A 67 10.09 15.39 6.43
CA ALA A 67 10.98 15.92 7.48
C ALA A 67 12.06 16.83 6.86
N GLY A 68 12.65 16.44 5.73
CA GLY A 68 13.61 17.26 4.98
C GLY A 68 12.98 18.53 4.39
N VAL A 69 11.76 18.45 3.86
CA VAL A 69 11.06 19.63 3.31
C VAL A 69 10.84 20.72 4.36
N ILE A 70 10.57 20.35 5.62
CA ILE A 70 10.32 21.33 6.71
C ILE A 70 11.54 21.62 7.57
N ASP A 71 12.71 21.02 7.32
CA ASP A 71 13.92 21.25 8.11
C ASP A 71 14.33 22.74 8.09
N THR A 72 14.81 23.27 9.22
CA THR A 72 15.36 24.62 9.29
C THR A 72 16.69 24.76 8.56
N ASN A 73 17.52 23.72 8.60
CA ASN A 73 18.75 23.67 7.83
C ASN A 73 18.41 23.32 6.37
N ARG A 74 18.53 24.30 5.48
CA ARG A 74 18.11 24.21 4.09
C ARG A 74 18.94 23.21 3.29
N LEU A 75 20.26 23.14 3.54
CA LEU A 75 21.14 22.19 2.86
C LEU A 75 20.81 20.75 3.29
N ARG A 76 20.84 20.46 4.59
CA ARG A 76 20.52 19.14 5.13
C ARG A 76 19.12 18.71 4.71
N GLY A 77 18.13 19.59 4.82
CA GLY A 77 16.74 19.30 4.44
C GLY A 77 16.59 19.02 2.96
N GLY A 78 17.29 19.75 2.09
CA GLY A 78 17.29 19.47 0.65
C GLY A 78 17.90 18.11 0.33
N VAL A 79 19.08 17.80 0.85
CA VAL A 79 19.75 16.51 0.64
C VAL A 79 18.89 15.35 1.21
N MET A 80 18.37 15.51 2.42
CA MET A 80 17.52 14.49 3.06
C MET A 80 16.27 14.21 2.23
N ALA A 81 15.60 15.24 1.74
CA ALA A 81 14.41 15.08 0.90
C ALA A 81 14.75 14.42 -0.45
N GLY A 82 15.84 14.82 -1.10
CA GLY A 82 16.24 14.26 -2.39
C GLY A 82 16.68 12.81 -2.31
N VAL A 83 17.55 12.48 -1.34
CA VAL A 83 18.04 11.11 -1.15
C VAL A 83 16.90 10.16 -0.77
N SER A 84 16.02 10.55 0.17
CA SER A 84 14.88 9.70 0.56
C SER A 84 13.90 9.51 -0.60
N SER A 85 13.68 10.54 -1.43
CA SER A 85 12.88 10.39 -2.66
C SER A 85 13.52 9.40 -3.63
N ALA A 86 14.82 9.52 -3.90
CA ALA A 86 15.53 8.63 -4.80
C ALA A 86 15.52 7.17 -4.31
N LEU A 87 15.75 6.94 -3.02
CA LEU A 87 15.69 5.61 -2.42
C LEU A 87 14.28 5.01 -2.51
N SER A 88 13.24 5.82 -2.29
CA SER A 88 11.85 5.36 -2.44
C SER A 88 11.56 4.95 -3.89
N ILE A 89 12.02 5.74 -4.88
CA ILE A 89 11.89 5.42 -6.31
C ILE A 89 12.63 4.12 -6.67
N ALA A 90 13.81 3.91 -6.07
CA ALA A 90 14.58 2.68 -6.30
C ALA A 90 13.88 1.43 -5.77
N ILE A 91 13.09 1.55 -4.72
CA ILE A 91 12.31 0.47 -4.12
C ILE A 91 11.05 0.19 -4.94
N GLY A 92 10.36 1.23 -5.41
CA GLY A 92 9.14 1.10 -6.22
C GLY A 92 8.48 2.43 -6.50
N MET A 93 7.49 2.43 -7.40
CA MET A 93 6.81 3.64 -7.89
C MET A 93 5.55 4.02 -7.12
N GLU A 94 5.12 3.24 -6.14
CA GLU A 94 3.85 3.44 -5.43
C GLU A 94 3.76 4.78 -4.69
N MET A 95 4.91 5.30 -4.22
CA MET A 95 4.96 6.58 -3.53
C MET A 95 5.26 7.78 -4.43
N ILE A 96 5.38 7.60 -5.76
CA ILE A 96 5.76 8.66 -6.70
C ILE A 96 4.92 9.93 -6.57
N VAL A 97 3.60 9.78 -6.36
CA VAL A 97 2.69 10.91 -6.21
C VAL A 97 2.98 11.75 -4.96
N TYR A 98 3.39 11.10 -3.85
CA TYR A 98 3.79 11.78 -2.61
C TYR A 98 5.14 12.48 -2.76
N LEU A 99 6.08 11.84 -3.47
CA LEU A 99 7.39 12.41 -3.73
C LEU A 99 7.30 13.61 -4.67
N ALA A 100 6.47 13.53 -5.70
CA ALA A 100 6.15 14.64 -6.59
C ALA A 100 5.50 15.80 -5.85
N ALA A 101 4.55 15.52 -4.95
CA ALA A 101 3.94 16.55 -4.09
C ALA A 101 4.98 17.22 -3.20
N GLY A 102 5.88 16.46 -2.56
CA GLY A 102 6.97 17.00 -1.74
C GLY A 102 7.95 17.87 -2.54
N GLY A 103 8.36 17.41 -3.72
CA GLY A 103 9.19 18.21 -4.64
C GLY A 103 8.47 19.47 -5.13
N GLY A 104 7.17 19.37 -5.42
CA GLY A 104 6.31 20.51 -5.75
C GLY A 104 6.23 21.55 -4.62
N LEU A 105 6.16 21.12 -3.36
CA LEU A 105 6.16 22.02 -2.19
C LEU A 105 7.52 22.72 -2.03
N ILE A 106 8.64 22.06 -2.34
CA ILE A 106 9.96 22.72 -2.37
C ILE A 106 9.99 23.79 -3.48
N ALA A 107 9.51 23.47 -4.67
CA ALA A 107 9.43 24.40 -5.80
C ALA A 107 8.48 25.58 -5.49
N LEU A 108 7.30 25.28 -4.92
CA LEU A 108 6.32 26.32 -4.52
C LEU A 108 6.91 27.27 -3.49
N ARG A 109 7.67 26.76 -2.52
CA ARG A 109 8.37 27.61 -1.56
C ARG A 109 9.41 28.51 -2.24
N TRP A 110 10.13 27.99 -3.25
CA TRP A 110 11.07 28.78 -4.02
C TRP A 110 10.38 29.92 -4.80
N VAL A 111 9.16 29.69 -5.31
CA VAL A 111 8.38 30.74 -5.98
C VAL A 111 8.11 31.91 -5.04
N PHE A 112 7.68 31.66 -3.81
CA PHE A 112 7.20 32.70 -2.89
C PHE A 112 8.23 33.21 -1.89
N ARG A 113 9.40 32.57 -1.77
CA ARG A 113 10.39 32.89 -0.72
C ARG A 113 11.79 33.05 -1.30
N GLU A 114 12.38 34.20 -1.09
CA GLU A 114 13.80 34.43 -1.38
C GLU A 114 14.69 33.58 -0.47
N GLY A 115 15.82 33.12 -0.99
CA GLY A 115 16.75 32.22 -0.30
C GLY A 115 16.28 30.77 -0.24
N ALA A 116 15.11 30.40 -0.81
CA ALA A 116 14.63 29.02 -0.84
C ALA A 116 15.38 28.16 -1.86
N GLU A 117 16.07 28.75 -2.82
CA GLU A 117 17.02 28.09 -3.73
C GLU A 117 18.09 27.28 -2.96
N ARG A 118 18.49 27.73 -1.78
CA ARG A 118 19.43 27.01 -0.90
C ARG A 118 18.91 25.65 -0.41
N ARG A 119 17.62 25.35 -0.57
CA ARG A 119 17.04 24.02 -0.36
C ARG A 119 16.77 23.32 -1.67
N MET A 120 16.22 24.04 -2.67
CA MET A 120 15.84 23.45 -3.95
C MET A 120 17.04 22.90 -4.71
N LEU A 121 18.17 23.61 -4.71
CA LEU A 121 19.39 23.16 -5.37
C LEU A 121 19.94 21.84 -4.80
N PRO A 122 20.21 21.68 -3.48
CA PRO A 122 20.66 20.40 -2.94
C PRO A 122 19.62 19.28 -3.07
N TYR A 123 18.31 19.61 -3.01
CA TYR A 123 17.25 18.65 -3.31
C TYR A 123 17.36 18.12 -4.74
N ALA A 124 17.47 19.00 -5.73
CA ALA A 124 17.56 18.63 -7.13
C ALA A 124 18.81 17.79 -7.43
N LEU A 125 19.97 18.23 -6.93
CA LEU A 125 21.23 17.50 -7.12
C LEU A 125 21.19 16.11 -6.49
N SER A 126 20.67 15.99 -5.28
CA SER A 126 20.58 14.70 -4.58
C SER A 126 19.50 13.80 -5.18
N LEU A 127 18.36 14.32 -5.62
CA LEU A 127 17.32 13.55 -6.29
C LEU A 127 17.86 12.94 -7.59
N GLY A 128 18.39 13.76 -8.49
CA GLY A 128 18.90 13.27 -9.78
C GLY A 128 20.12 12.37 -9.63
N GLY A 129 21.10 12.79 -8.82
CA GLY A 129 22.31 12.02 -8.58
C GLY A 129 22.05 10.67 -7.90
N ALA A 130 21.26 10.66 -6.82
CA ALA A 130 20.95 9.43 -6.11
C ALA A 130 20.02 8.51 -6.92
N THR A 131 19.05 9.04 -7.69
CA THR A 131 18.24 8.21 -8.59
C THR A 131 19.11 7.52 -9.65
N SER A 132 20.03 8.24 -10.26
CA SER A 132 20.97 7.68 -11.24
C SER A 132 21.88 6.62 -10.62
N LEU A 133 22.40 6.89 -9.41
CA LEU A 133 23.24 5.95 -8.68
C LEU A 133 22.45 4.69 -8.29
N CYS A 134 21.23 4.84 -7.77
CA CYS A 134 20.37 3.72 -7.44
C CYS A 134 20.04 2.86 -8.66
N TYR A 135 19.80 3.49 -9.83
CA TYR A 135 19.59 2.74 -11.06
C TYR A 135 20.83 1.90 -11.43
N LEU A 136 22.02 2.47 -11.35
CA LEU A 136 23.27 1.77 -11.69
C LEU A 136 23.54 0.60 -10.72
N LEU A 137 23.23 0.77 -9.43
CA LEU A 137 23.54 -0.23 -8.40
C LEU A 137 22.47 -1.31 -8.24
N PHE A 138 21.20 -0.97 -8.39
CA PHE A 138 20.09 -1.84 -7.97
C PHE A 138 19.17 -2.27 -9.11
N ALA A 139 19.18 -1.60 -10.28
CA ALA A 139 18.33 -2.03 -11.39
C ALA A 139 18.73 -3.42 -11.88
N SER A 140 17.78 -4.37 -11.84
CA SER A 140 17.96 -5.69 -12.41
C SER A 140 18.15 -5.60 -13.93
N TYR A 141 18.69 -6.66 -14.53
CA TYR A 141 18.82 -6.72 -15.99
C TYR A 141 17.48 -6.47 -16.71
N ALA A 142 16.41 -7.05 -16.19
CA ALA A 142 15.06 -6.84 -16.73
C ALA A 142 14.57 -5.38 -16.62
N ASN A 143 14.97 -4.64 -15.58
CA ASN A 143 14.58 -3.23 -15.39
C ASN A 143 15.47 -2.25 -16.19
N ARG A 144 16.47 -2.72 -16.90
CA ARG A 144 17.20 -1.92 -17.90
C ARG A 144 16.38 -1.71 -19.18
N ALA A 145 15.31 -2.49 -19.37
CA ALA A 145 14.28 -2.21 -20.36
C ALA A 145 13.40 -1.01 -19.93
N MET A 146 12.63 -0.47 -20.88
CA MET A 146 11.69 0.65 -20.63
C MET A 146 10.44 0.15 -19.90
N VAL A 147 10.49 0.06 -18.56
CA VAL A 147 9.36 -0.36 -17.72
C VAL A 147 8.81 0.79 -16.88
N CYS A 148 7.50 0.82 -16.68
CA CYS A 148 6.81 1.94 -16.02
C CYS A 148 6.68 1.78 -14.50
N ASP A 149 6.72 0.56 -13.98
CA ASP A 149 6.38 0.18 -12.60
C ASP A 149 7.60 -0.04 -11.70
N ALA A 150 8.81 0.15 -12.22
CA ALA A 150 10.06 0.05 -11.47
C ALA A 150 11.08 1.07 -11.95
N ILE A 151 12.17 1.28 -11.18
CA ILE A 151 13.27 2.13 -11.61
C ILE A 151 13.82 1.60 -12.93
N SER A 152 13.83 2.45 -13.94
CA SER A 152 14.19 2.13 -15.33
C SER A 152 14.78 3.37 -16.01
N PRO A 153 15.30 3.27 -17.25
CA PRO A 153 15.78 4.43 -17.99
C PRO A 153 14.74 5.54 -18.13
N ILE A 154 13.43 5.20 -18.18
CA ILE A 154 12.33 6.18 -18.21
C ILE A 154 12.41 7.11 -17.00
N TRP A 155 12.44 6.55 -15.81
CA TRP A 155 12.40 7.32 -14.56
C TRP A 155 13.71 8.05 -14.29
N VAL A 156 14.85 7.47 -14.68
CA VAL A 156 16.14 8.18 -14.64
C VAL A 156 16.09 9.42 -15.53
N ALA A 157 15.54 9.31 -16.74
CA ALA A 157 15.41 10.44 -17.66
C ALA A 157 14.43 11.51 -17.12
N VAL A 158 13.25 11.11 -16.60
CA VAL A 158 12.23 12.03 -16.07
C VAL A 158 12.74 12.76 -14.82
N PHE A 159 13.30 12.03 -13.84
CA PHE A 159 13.83 12.66 -12.62
C PHE A 159 15.12 13.42 -12.90
N GLY A 160 15.93 12.98 -13.87
CA GLY A 160 17.08 13.73 -14.36
C GLY A 160 16.69 15.07 -14.97
N ALA A 161 15.69 15.08 -15.86
CA ALA A 161 15.15 16.30 -16.47
C ALA A 161 14.53 17.25 -15.42
N ALA A 162 13.73 16.70 -14.48
CA ALA A 162 13.16 17.48 -13.38
C ALA A 162 14.26 18.10 -12.49
N SER A 163 15.28 17.31 -12.15
CA SER A 163 16.43 17.76 -11.35
C SER A 163 17.22 18.85 -12.09
N ALA A 164 17.55 18.64 -13.36
CA ALA A 164 18.25 19.63 -14.18
C ALA A 164 17.45 20.95 -14.28
N GLY A 165 16.14 20.85 -14.50
CA GLY A 165 15.26 22.01 -14.52
C GLY A 165 15.26 22.77 -13.19
N MET A 166 15.15 22.08 -12.04
CA MET A 166 15.22 22.70 -10.72
C MET A 166 16.60 23.32 -10.43
N VAL A 167 17.69 22.69 -10.88
CA VAL A 167 19.05 23.28 -10.79
C VAL A 167 19.12 24.59 -11.59
N LEU A 168 18.65 24.59 -12.84
CA LEU A 168 18.62 25.79 -13.68
C LEU A 168 17.79 26.92 -13.02
N LEU A 169 16.60 26.60 -12.52
CA LEU A 169 15.75 27.55 -11.79
C LEU A 169 16.43 28.11 -10.53
N SER A 170 17.18 27.26 -9.81
CA SER A 170 17.89 27.68 -8.57
C SER A 170 19.05 28.63 -8.85
N LEU A 171 19.67 28.52 -10.02
CA LEU A 171 20.82 29.33 -10.43
C LEU A 171 20.40 30.57 -11.23
N ALA A 172 19.18 30.60 -11.77
CA ALA A 172 18.69 31.71 -12.59
C ALA A 172 18.39 32.96 -11.71
N PRO A 173 18.80 34.15 -12.14
CA PRO A 173 18.60 35.39 -11.38
C PRO A 173 17.17 35.92 -11.50
N LEU A 174 16.18 35.07 -11.23
CA LEU A 174 14.75 35.39 -11.35
C LEU A 174 14.28 36.22 -10.15
N ARG A 175 13.68 37.36 -10.41
CA ARG A 175 13.19 38.31 -9.39
C ARG A 175 11.67 38.30 -9.34
N GLY A 176 11.11 38.28 -8.11
CA GLY A 176 9.68 38.31 -7.86
C GLY A 176 8.98 36.96 -8.11
N TRP A 177 7.88 36.77 -7.42
CA TRP A 177 7.11 35.49 -7.41
C TRP A 177 6.49 35.16 -8.76
N ALA A 178 6.01 36.16 -9.51
CA ALA A 178 5.33 35.92 -10.78
C ALA A 178 6.31 35.37 -11.86
N MET A 179 7.54 35.92 -11.95
CA MET A 179 8.56 35.42 -12.87
C MET A 179 9.02 34.00 -12.48
N ARG A 180 9.21 33.74 -11.19
CA ARG A 180 9.56 32.42 -10.67
C ARG A 180 8.44 31.40 -10.94
N LEU A 181 7.17 31.78 -10.75
CA LEU A 181 6.03 30.93 -11.05
C LEU A 181 5.96 30.61 -12.54
N ALA A 182 6.09 31.61 -13.41
CA ALA A 182 6.11 31.42 -14.87
C ALA A 182 7.25 30.49 -15.30
N ALA A 183 8.49 30.75 -14.82
CA ALA A 183 9.63 29.89 -15.14
C ALA A 183 9.46 28.47 -14.60
N GLY A 184 8.95 28.30 -13.37
CA GLY A 184 8.63 27.01 -12.80
C GLY A 184 7.55 26.26 -13.60
N ALA A 185 6.51 26.96 -14.05
CA ALA A 185 5.46 26.39 -14.89
C ALA A 185 5.99 25.94 -16.26
N VAL A 186 6.90 26.71 -16.88
CA VAL A 186 7.55 26.32 -18.13
C VAL A 186 8.40 25.06 -17.95
N VAL A 187 9.24 25.01 -16.90
CA VAL A 187 10.07 23.83 -16.61
C VAL A 187 9.19 22.62 -16.27
N GLY A 188 8.21 22.79 -15.39
CA GLY A 188 7.29 21.70 -15.04
C GLY A 188 6.48 21.20 -16.23
N GLY A 189 6.00 22.12 -17.07
CA GLY A 189 5.31 21.79 -18.31
C GLY A 189 6.19 21.06 -19.31
N ALA A 190 7.45 21.49 -19.44
CA ALA A 190 8.44 20.81 -20.31
C ALA A 190 8.74 19.38 -19.84
N VAL A 191 8.90 19.15 -18.53
CA VAL A 191 9.10 17.80 -17.98
C VAL A 191 7.85 16.94 -18.18
N ALA A 192 6.66 17.50 -17.94
CA ALA A 192 5.41 16.79 -18.17
C ALA A 192 5.21 16.44 -19.66
N ALA A 193 5.48 17.36 -20.56
CA ALA A 193 5.43 17.14 -22.00
C ALA A 193 6.47 16.10 -22.45
N PHE A 194 7.70 16.17 -21.92
CA PHE A 194 8.75 15.20 -22.19
C PHE A 194 8.29 13.78 -21.79
N PHE A 195 7.70 13.62 -20.60
CA PHE A 195 7.16 12.33 -20.16
C PHE A 195 6.00 11.87 -21.04
N TRP A 196 5.01 12.74 -21.29
CA TRP A 196 3.82 12.40 -22.07
C TRP A 196 4.16 12.01 -23.51
N LEU A 197 5.02 12.76 -24.17
CA LEU A 197 5.36 12.53 -25.58
C LEU A 197 6.17 11.25 -25.78
N ASN A 198 7.03 10.88 -24.82
CA ASN A 198 7.91 9.74 -24.98
C ASN A 198 7.34 8.45 -24.36
N TRP A 199 6.57 8.54 -23.28
CA TRP A 199 6.08 7.35 -22.54
C TRP A 199 4.61 7.48 -22.10
N PRO A 200 3.65 7.73 -23.03
CA PRO A 200 2.24 7.87 -22.70
C PRO A 200 1.66 6.60 -22.04
N GLN A 201 2.22 5.41 -22.37
CA GLN A 201 1.85 4.14 -21.78
C GLN A 201 2.08 4.08 -20.25
N CYS A 202 3.00 4.88 -19.71
CA CYS A 202 3.28 4.91 -18.27
C CYS A 202 2.27 5.76 -17.47
N LEU A 203 1.30 6.39 -18.12
CA LEU A 203 0.15 6.99 -17.45
C LEU A 203 -0.78 5.94 -16.84
N SER A 204 -0.76 4.71 -17.38
CA SER A 204 -1.37 3.52 -16.76
C SER A 204 -0.27 2.59 -16.28
N PRO A 205 0.25 2.75 -15.05
CA PRO A 205 1.47 2.08 -14.60
C PRO A 205 1.37 0.55 -14.58
N TYR A 206 0.18 0.01 -14.43
CA TYR A 206 -0.01 -1.45 -14.42
C TYR A 206 -0.17 -2.05 -15.80
N GLN A 207 -0.44 -1.27 -16.85
CA GLN A 207 -0.59 -1.71 -18.25
C GLN A 207 -1.47 -2.97 -18.39
N ILE A 208 -2.54 -3.04 -17.58
CA ILE A 208 -3.47 -4.17 -17.57
C ILE A 208 -4.62 -3.95 -18.58
N SER A 209 -5.08 -5.04 -19.18
CA SER A 209 -6.24 -4.99 -20.07
C SER A 209 -7.52 -4.64 -19.27
N PRO A 210 -8.55 -4.04 -19.92
CA PRO A 210 -9.84 -3.79 -19.28
C PRO A 210 -10.51 -5.08 -18.77
N GLU A 211 -10.22 -6.22 -19.39
CA GLU A 211 -10.73 -7.51 -18.93
C GLU A 211 -10.04 -7.96 -17.64
N LEU A 212 -8.72 -7.85 -17.56
CA LEU A 212 -7.96 -8.17 -16.35
C LEU A 212 -8.35 -7.23 -15.19
N GLU A 213 -8.62 -5.96 -15.49
CA GLU A 213 -9.12 -5.03 -14.50
C GLU A 213 -10.45 -5.50 -13.90
N ARG A 214 -11.41 -5.90 -14.74
CA ARG A 214 -12.71 -6.40 -14.29
C ARG A 214 -12.64 -7.74 -13.55
N LEU A 215 -11.87 -8.69 -14.07
CA LEU A 215 -11.83 -10.05 -13.54
C LEU A 215 -10.96 -10.18 -12.29
N TRP A 216 -9.89 -9.43 -12.19
CA TRP A 216 -8.89 -9.52 -11.12
C TRP A 216 -8.80 -8.26 -10.26
N LEU A 217 -8.37 -7.11 -10.82
CA LEU A 217 -8.06 -5.91 -10.04
C LEU A 217 -9.29 -5.36 -9.30
N ALA A 218 -10.48 -5.40 -9.92
CA ALA A 218 -11.74 -5.00 -9.30
C ALA A 218 -12.13 -5.83 -8.06
N ASN A 219 -11.49 -6.98 -7.83
CA ASN A 219 -11.69 -7.82 -6.66
C ASN A 219 -10.64 -7.56 -5.56
N ILE A 220 -9.57 -6.82 -5.86
CA ILE A 220 -8.53 -6.45 -4.89
C ILE A 220 -9.03 -5.32 -4.00
N ARG A 221 -9.22 -5.61 -2.70
CA ARG A 221 -9.82 -4.67 -1.76
C ARG A 221 -9.05 -3.36 -1.63
N GLU A 222 -7.73 -3.39 -1.65
CA GLU A 222 -6.87 -2.22 -1.50
C GLU A 222 -6.88 -1.28 -2.72
N ALA A 223 -7.27 -1.79 -3.89
CA ALA A 223 -7.42 -1.00 -5.11
C ALA A 223 -8.78 -0.25 -5.18
N LYS A 224 -9.72 -0.58 -4.28
CA LYS A 224 -11.04 0.07 -4.22
C LYS A 224 -10.99 1.34 -3.37
N PRO A 225 -11.84 2.35 -3.68
CA PRO A 225 -11.97 3.56 -2.89
C PRO A 225 -12.50 3.27 -1.47
N ILE A 226 -12.27 4.20 -0.56
CA ILE A 226 -12.77 4.11 0.82
C ILE A 226 -14.29 4.01 0.88
N THR A 227 -14.99 4.63 -0.07
CA THR A 227 -16.47 4.61 -0.17
C THR A 227 -17.04 3.23 -0.46
N ALA A 228 -16.22 2.32 -1.01
CA ALA A 228 -16.61 0.93 -1.27
C ALA A 228 -16.28 -0.02 -0.09
N GLN A 229 -15.77 0.51 1.02
CA GLN A 229 -15.35 -0.29 2.18
C GLN A 229 -16.43 -0.38 3.26
N ALA A 230 -16.34 -1.42 4.09
CA ALA A 230 -17.21 -1.55 5.25
C ALA A 230 -16.92 -0.47 6.30
N GLN A 231 -17.95 0.05 6.96
CA GLN A 231 -17.83 1.07 8.00
C GLN A 231 -16.86 0.67 9.12
N SER A 232 -16.81 -0.62 9.46
CA SER A 232 -15.87 -1.17 10.45
C SER A 232 -14.40 -0.99 10.09
N LEU A 233 -14.08 -0.71 8.81
CA LEU A 233 -12.74 -0.35 8.34
C LEU A 233 -12.59 1.16 8.20
N VAL A 234 -13.63 1.83 7.66
CA VAL A 234 -13.61 3.27 7.35
C VAL A 234 -13.43 4.12 8.61
N VAL A 235 -14.23 3.83 9.65
CA VAL A 235 -14.22 4.63 10.90
C VAL A 235 -12.85 4.63 11.57
N PRO A 236 -12.21 3.49 11.84
CA PRO A 236 -10.89 3.47 12.45
C PRO A 236 -9.79 4.05 11.55
N LEU A 237 -9.93 3.89 10.22
CA LEU A 237 -8.98 4.46 9.27
C LEU A 237 -8.98 5.98 9.32
N LEU A 238 -10.16 6.61 9.35
CA LEU A 238 -10.31 8.06 9.34
C LEU A 238 -10.08 8.72 10.71
N ALA A 239 -10.02 7.96 11.79
CA ALA A 239 -9.87 8.50 13.14
C ALA A 239 -8.63 9.41 13.29
N ILE A 240 -7.44 8.92 12.87
CA ILE A 240 -6.20 9.69 12.96
C ILE A 240 -6.18 10.87 11.97
N PRO A 241 -6.57 10.74 10.68
CA PRO A 241 -6.75 11.87 9.78
C PRO A 241 -7.68 12.96 10.32
N LEU A 242 -8.79 12.60 10.96
CA LEU A 242 -9.72 13.57 11.57
C LEU A 242 -9.10 14.27 12.79
N ALA A 243 -8.45 13.51 13.68
CA ALA A 243 -7.71 14.10 14.81
C ALA A 243 -6.58 15.01 14.29
N GLY A 244 -5.88 14.60 13.24
CA GLY A 244 -4.86 15.41 12.55
C GLY A 244 -5.43 16.68 11.93
N LEU A 245 -6.63 16.64 11.34
CA LEU A 245 -7.30 17.81 10.78
C LEU A 245 -7.62 18.86 11.86
N VAL A 246 -8.17 18.42 12.99
CA VAL A 246 -8.43 19.32 14.14
C VAL A 246 -7.11 19.92 14.66
N GLY A 247 -6.08 19.08 14.82
CA GLY A 247 -4.75 19.52 15.23
C GLY A 247 -4.12 20.48 14.22
N LEU A 248 -4.28 20.26 12.93
CA LEU A 248 -3.77 21.12 11.86
C LEU A 248 -4.42 22.51 11.88
N ILE A 249 -5.75 22.58 11.99
CA ILE A 249 -6.49 23.85 12.05
C ILE A 249 -5.98 24.66 13.24
N TRP A 250 -5.84 24.05 14.40
CA TRP A 250 -5.32 24.71 15.59
C TRP A 250 -3.86 25.12 15.42
N ALA A 251 -3.00 24.27 14.85
CA ALA A 251 -1.58 24.57 14.62
C ALA A 251 -1.37 25.71 13.61
N LEU A 252 -2.16 25.78 12.55
CA LEU A 252 -2.13 26.88 11.58
C LEU A 252 -2.56 28.20 12.24
N TRP A 253 -3.60 28.16 13.08
CA TRP A 253 -4.02 29.33 13.85
C TRP A 253 -2.93 29.81 14.84
N ASP A 254 -2.29 28.89 15.57
CA ASP A 254 -1.20 29.19 16.48
C ASP A 254 0.02 29.80 15.73
N ALA A 255 0.31 29.27 14.55
CA ALA A 255 1.43 29.68 13.72
C ALA A 255 1.19 30.94 12.86
N ARG A 256 -0.03 31.49 12.80
CA ARG A 256 -0.43 32.53 11.83
C ARG A 256 0.45 33.78 11.81
N ARG A 257 1.17 34.09 12.90
CA ARG A 257 2.08 35.24 13.02
C ARG A 257 3.55 34.87 12.75
N ASP A 258 3.87 33.59 12.58
CA ASP A 258 5.22 33.10 12.27
C ASP A 258 5.22 32.46 10.89
N ALA A 259 5.69 33.17 9.90
CA ALA A 259 5.66 32.75 8.51
C ALA A 259 6.45 31.44 8.25
N GLU A 260 7.51 31.13 9.00
CA GLU A 260 8.28 29.91 8.86
C GLU A 260 7.55 28.71 9.46
N ARG A 261 6.92 28.88 10.62
CA ARG A 261 6.09 27.85 11.24
C ARG A 261 4.81 27.62 10.45
N LEU A 262 4.17 28.70 9.98
CA LEU A 262 2.97 28.62 9.14
C LEU A 262 3.25 27.82 7.86
N TRP A 263 4.35 28.10 7.17
CA TRP A 263 4.75 27.35 5.99
C TRP A 263 5.00 25.88 6.31
N ALA A 264 5.69 25.57 7.40
CA ALA A 264 5.97 24.19 7.80
C ALA A 264 4.66 23.43 8.11
N TRP A 265 3.71 24.05 8.82
CA TRP A 265 2.40 23.46 9.07
C TRP A 265 1.55 23.33 7.81
N ALA A 266 1.57 24.32 6.92
CA ALA A 266 0.88 24.23 5.62
C ALA A 266 1.45 23.09 4.78
N THR A 267 2.77 22.91 4.77
CA THR A 267 3.42 21.79 4.08
C THR A 267 2.96 20.42 4.62
N VAL A 268 2.98 20.24 5.93
CA VAL A 268 2.49 19.00 6.58
C VAL A 268 0.99 18.82 6.29
N GLY A 269 0.21 19.90 6.39
CA GLY A 269 -1.21 19.88 6.14
C GLY A 269 -1.56 19.51 4.70
N LEU A 270 -0.86 20.06 3.72
CA LEU A 270 -1.08 19.71 2.30
C LEU A 270 -0.75 18.24 2.02
N MET A 271 0.35 17.71 2.56
CA MET A 271 0.69 16.30 2.43
C MET A 271 -0.34 15.39 3.11
N MET A 272 -0.82 15.75 4.30
CA MET A 272 -1.88 15.04 5.02
C MET A 272 -3.19 15.04 4.22
N LEU A 273 -3.65 16.20 3.76
CA LEU A 273 -4.89 16.33 3.00
C LEU A 273 -4.81 15.60 1.67
N PHE A 274 -3.68 15.71 0.98
CA PHE A 274 -3.43 14.99 -0.25
C PHE A 274 -3.50 13.47 -0.05
N SER A 275 -2.83 12.94 0.96
CA SER A 275 -2.88 11.49 1.27
C SER A 275 -4.28 11.03 1.68
N THR A 276 -5.02 11.86 2.41
CA THR A 276 -6.41 11.57 2.79
C THR A 276 -7.34 11.62 1.57
N ALA A 277 -7.15 12.56 0.65
CA ALA A 277 -7.91 12.63 -0.60
C ALA A 277 -7.68 11.39 -1.49
N LEU A 278 -6.47 10.85 -1.53
CA LEU A 278 -6.17 9.63 -2.29
C LEU A 278 -6.93 8.39 -1.78
N LEU A 279 -7.49 8.40 -0.56
CA LEU A 279 -8.39 7.34 -0.07
C LEU A 279 -9.66 7.21 -0.92
N PHE A 280 -10.13 8.29 -1.52
CA PHE A 280 -11.29 8.27 -2.41
C PHE A 280 -10.97 7.67 -3.79
N TRP A 281 -9.69 7.51 -4.10
CA TRP A 281 -9.22 6.75 -5.24
C TRP A 281 -8.92 5.30 -4.88
N GLN A 282 -8.04 5.07 -3.88
CA GLN A 282 -7.63 3.72 -3.48
C GLN A 282 -7.39 3.63 -1.97
N LEU A 283 -7.90 2.55 -1.34
CA LEU A 283 -7.67 2.24 0.08
C LEU A 283 -6.17 2.06 0.42
N ARG A 284 -5.35 1.72 -0.58
CA ARG A 284 -3.88 1.60 -0.45
C ARG A 284 -3.22 2.87 0.09
N ALA A 285 -3.84 4.03 -0.06
CA ALA A 285 -3.38 5.29 0.54
C ALA A 285 -3.55 5.35 2.07
N GLY A 286 -4.26 4.39 2.68
CA GLY A 286 -4.60 4.39 4.10
C GLY A 286 -3.41 4.52 5.07
N PRO A 287 -2.36 3.72 4.93
CA PRO A 287 -1.17 3.86 5.76
C PRO A 287 -0.55 5.27 5.70
N ALA A 288 -0.40 5.83 4.49
CA ALA A 288 0.14 7.19 4.30
C ALA A 288 -0.79 8.25 4.92
N ALA A 289 -2.12 8.13 4.74
CA ALA A 289 -3.09 9.05 5.32
C ALA A 289 -3.02 9.08 6.86
N GLN A 290 -2.87 7.92 7.51
CA GLN A 290 -2.69 7.85 8.95
C GLN A 290 -1.35 8.44 9.40
N LEU A 291 -0.24 8.04 8.76
CA LEU A 291 1.11 8.44 9.18
C LEU A 291 1.37 9.93 8.97
N LEU A 292 0.89 10.51 7.86
CA LEU A 292 1.05 11.94 7.58
C LEU A 292 0.13 12.81 8.43
N ALA A 293 -0.91 12.26 9.04
CA ALA A 293 -1.78 12.96 10.00
C ALA A 293 -1.24 12.95 11.44
N ILE A 294 -0.22 12.14 11.73
CA ILE A 294 0.38 12.05 13.07
C ILE A 294 0.97 13.38 13.55
N PRO A 295 1.74 14.16 12.77
CA PRO A 295 2.38 15.36 13.28
C PRO A 295 1.41 16.38 13.88
N PRO A 296 0.31 16.78 13.20
CA PRO A 296 -0.65 17.70 13.79
C PRO A 296 -1.46 17.09 14.93
N ALA A 297 -1.80 15.80 14.87
CA ALA A 297 -2.47 15.10 15.96
C ALA A 297 -1.60 15.06 17.23
N ALA A 298 -0.32 14.70 17.09
CA ALA A 298 0.64 14.66 18.18
C ALA A 298 0.91 16.06 18.78
N TRP A 299 0.97 17.09 17.93
CA TRP A 299 1.11 18.46 18.38
C TRP A 299 -0.10 18.90 19.24
N ALA A 300 -1.32 18.64 18.78
CA ALA A 300 -2.52 18.96 19.53
C ALA A 300 -2.56 18.21 20.87
N SER A 301 -2.24 16.92 20.86
CA SER A 301 -2.15 16.10 22.07
C SER A 301 -1.11 16.66 23.06
N HIS A 302 0.07 17.04 22.57
CA HIS A 302 1.10 17.67 23.40
C HIS A 302 0.61 18.99 24.04
N ARG A 303 -0.06 19.86 23.26
CA ARG A 303 -0.62 21.12 23.78
C ARG A 303 -1.69 20.87 24.86
N LEU A 304 -2.55 19.87 24.67
CA LEU A 304 -3.56 19.50 25.66
C LEU A 304 -2.91 18.94 26.94
N ILE A 305 -1.91 18.08 26.81
CA ILE A 305 -1.17 17.51 27.96
C ILE A 305 -0.52 18.64 28.75
N VAL A 306 0.20 19.57 28.10
CA VAL A 306 0.81 20.71 28.76
C VAL A 306 -0.26 21.55 29.49
N ALA A 307 -1.42 21.78 28.83
CA ALA A 307 -2.51 22.56 29.44
C ALA A 307 -3.12 21.88 30.68
N ILE A 308 -3.09 20.54 30.76
CA ILE A 308 -3.52 19.77 31.93
C ILE A 308 -2.60 20.07 33.14
N PHE A 309 -1.29 20.17 32.92
CA PHE A 309 -0.33 20.38 34.01
C PHE A 309 -0.15 21.83 34.40
N THR A 310 -0.29 22.79 33.47
CA THR A 310 0.03 24.21 33.67
C THR A 310 -1.19 25.13 33.70
N GLY A 311 -2.37 24.64 33.29
CA GLY A 311 -3.56 25.46 33.15
C GLY A 311 -4.35 25.68 34.45
N THR A 312 -5.25 26.66 34.43
CA THR A 312 -6.27 26.84 35.48
C THR A 312 -7.21 25.64 35.56
N ARG A 313 -8.01 25.50 36.62
CA ARG A 313 -8.94 24.39 36.81
C ARG A 313 -9.87 24.15 35.57
N ARG A 314 -10.42 25.24 35.01
CA ARG A 314 -11.29 25.15 33.80
C ARG A 314 -10.51 24.69 32.58
N VAL A 315 -9.31 25.19 32.37
CA VAL A 315 -8.43 24.78 31.27
C VAL A 315 -8.03 23.31 31.40
N ARG A 316 -7.70 22.88 32.62
CA ARG A 316 -7.36 21.45 32.89
C ARG A 316 -8.51 20.52 32.57
N ILE A 317 -9.74 20.87 32.95
CA ILE A 317 -10.93 20.03 32.64
C ILE A 317 -11.15 19.98 31.12
N ALA A 318 -11.12 21.14 30.44
CA ALA A 318 -11.28 21.18 28.98
C ALA A 318 -10.19 20.41 28.24
N ALA A 319 -8.93 20.55 28.68
CA ALA A 319 -7.80 19.82 28.09
C ALA A 319 -7.90 18.31 28.35
N GLY A 320 -8.34 17.91 29.56
CA GLY A 320 -8.58 16.51 29.89
C GLY A 320 -9.67 15.89 29.01
N ALA A 321 -10.77 16.61 28.77
CA ALA A 321 -11.82 16.19 27.84
C ALA A 321 -11.28 16.06 26.40
N GLY A 322 -10.43 17.01 25.97
CA GLY A 322 -9.79 16.94 24.66
C GLY A 322 -8.86 15.74 24.49
N VAL A 323 -8.04 15.42 25.51
CA VAL A 323 -7.19 14.20 25.52
C VAL A 323 -8.05 12.93 25.50
N ALA A 324 -9.11 12.89 26.31
CA ALA A 324 -10.04 11.78 26.35
C ALA A 324 -10.71 11.57 24.98
N LEU A 325 -11.11 12.64 24.30
CA LEU A 325 -11.66 12.59 22.95
C LEU A 325 -10.65 12.05 21.94
N LEU A 326 -9.41 12.56 21.95
CA LEU A 326 -8.35 12.06 21.03
C LEU A 326 -8.01 10.60 21.33
N ALA A 327 -7.96 10.20 22.59
CA ALA A 327 -7.76 8.81 23.00
C ALA A 327 -8.92 7.92 22.55
N ALA A 328 -10.17 8.38 22.72
CA ALA A 328 -11.35 7.66 22.24
C ALA A 328 -11.33 7.47 20.72
N ILE A 329 -10.91 8.48 19.95
CA ILE A 329 -10.74 8.41 18.52
C ILE A 329 -9.62 7.40 18.17
N ALA A 330 -8.47 7.46 18.82
CA ALA A 330 -7.37 6.53 18.60
C ALA A 330 -7.73 5.07 18.96
N CYS A 331 -8.52 4.89 20.03
CA CYS A 331 -9.01 3.59 20.49
C CYS A 331 -10.30 3.14 19.79
N ALA A 332 -10.85 3.92 18.87
CA ALA A 332 -12.12 3.60 18.22
C ALA A 332 -12.09 2.25 17.48
N TYR A 333 -10.93 1.83 16.96
CA TYR A 333 -10.83 0.56 16.24
C TYR A 333 -11.08 -0.67 17.12
N PRO A 334 -10.37 -0.90 18.22
CA PRO A 334 -10.63 -2.06 19.08
C PRO A 334 -11.99 -1.99 19.77
N LEU A 335 -12.51 -0.78 20.02
CA LEU A 335 -13.78 -0.58 20.70
C LEU A 335 -14.98 -0.47 19.74
N TYR A 336 -14.76 -0.25 18.44
CA TYR A 336 -15.83 -0.08 17.45
C TYR A 336 -16.90 -1.17 17.49
N PRO A 337 -16.58 -2.48 17.54
CA PRO A 337 -17.58 -3.53 17.62
C PRO A 337 -18.39 -3.49 18.93
N GLN A 338 -17.78 -3.01 20.02
CA GLN A 338 -18.44 -2.88 21.34
C GLN A 338 -19.33 -1.64 21.36
N ILE A 339 -18.84 -0.52 20.84
CA ILE A 339 -19.60 0.72 20.71
C ILE A 339 -20.83 0.51 19.83
N MET A 340 -20.68 -0.18 18.69
CA MET A 340 -21.78 -0.46 17.76
C MET A 340 -22.81 -1.43 18.36
N ARG A 341 -22.37 -2.38 19.19
CA ARG A 341 -23.30 -3.24 19.95
C ARG A 341 -24.10 -2.45 20.98
N GLY A 342 -23.42 -1.65 21.81
CA GLY A 342 -24.10 -0.79 22.80
C GLY A 342 -25.04 0.23 22.14
N TRP A 343 -24.65 0.83 21.01
CA TRP A 343 -25.53 1.71 20.23
C TRP A 343 -26.76 0.98 19.69
N ALA A 344 -26.59 -0.23 19.19
CA ALA A 344 -27.68 -1.06 18.69
C ALA A 344 -28.67 -1.48 19.81
N GLU A 345 -28.15 -1.73 21.01
CA GLU A 345 -28.97 -2.00 22.23
C GLU A 345 -29.74 -0.76 22.65
N LEU A 346 -29.10 0.43 22.68
CA LEU A 346 -29.73 1.69 23.09
C LEU A 346 -30.81 2.18 22.10
N THR A 347 -30.58 1.97 20.80
CA THR A 347 -31.49 2.48 19.73
C THR A 347 -32.57 1.46 19.33
N GLY A 348 -32.53 0.24 19.88
CA GLY A 348 -33.41 -0.85 19.45
C GLY A 348 -33.12 -1.38 18.05
N ASN A 349 -32.18 -0.77 17.35
CA ASN A 349 -31.71 -1.18 16.02
C ASN A 349 -30.74 -2.36 16.16
N LYS A 350 -31.25 -3.53 16.48
CA LYS A 350 -30.42 -4.73 16.45
C LYS A 350 -29.85 -4.91 15.06
N PRO A 351 -28.51 -4.95 14.90
CA PRO A 351 -27.91 -5.34 13.63
C PRO A 351 -28.59 -6.62 13.18
N ARG A 352 -29.05 -6.67 11.94
CA ARG A 352 -29.63 -7.92 11.42
C ARG A 352 -28.66 -9.05 11.77
N PRO A 353 -29.07 -10.06 12.54
CA PRO A 353 -28.16 -11.13 12.89
C PRO A 353 -27.63 -11.71 11.58
N TRP A 354 -26.30 -11.76 11.45
CA TRP A 354 -25.67 -12.45 10.33
C TRP A 354 -26.29 -13.84 10.28
N ARG A 355 -26.82 -14.19 9.11
CA ARG A 355 -27.39 -15.53 8.94
C ARG A 355 -26.33 -16.53 9.38
N PRO A 356 -26.66 -17.54 10.21
CA PRO A 356 -25.69 -18.54 10.67
C PRO A 356 -24.87 -19.14 9.53
N SER A 357 -25.48 -19.31 8.34
CA SER A 357 -24.81 -19.72 7.11
C SER A 357 -23.70 -18.75 6.62
N ALA A 358 -23.87 -17.44 6.83
CA ALA A 358 -22.87 -16.44 6.44
C ALA A 358 -21.68 -16.42 7.43
N ILE A 359 -21.94 -16.64 8.72
CA ILE A 359 -20.88 -16.77 9.73
C ILE A 359 -20.06 -18.03 9.43
N ALA A 360 -20.70 -19.17 9.28
CA ALA A 360 -20.05 -20.44 8.97
C ALA A 360 -19.21 -20.36 7.66
N ARG A 361 -19.75 -19.67 6.63
CA ARG A 361 -19.02 -19.45 5.36
C ARG A 361 -17.77 -18.61 5.59
N ASN A 362 -17.86 -17.50 6.32
CA ASN A 362 -16.70 -16.64 6.60
C ASN A 362 -15.63 -17.37 7.42
N ASP A 363 -16.04 -18.18 8.40
CA ASP A 363 -15.10 -18.97 9.19
C ASP A 363 -14.43 -20.06 8.35
N ALA A 364 -15.17 -20.70 7.44
CA ALA A 364 -14.61 -21.65 6.48
C ALA A 364 -13.57 -20.96 5.57
N ILE A 365 -13.86 -19.75 5.07
CA ILE A 365 -12.92 -18.96 4.25
C ILE A 365 -11.67 -18.58 5.05
N LYS A 366 -11.83 -18.09 6.29
CA LYS A 366 -10.69 -17.76 7.15
C LYS A 366 -9.81 -18.98 7.43
N LYS A 367 -10.44 -20.11 7.74
CA LYS A 367 -9.77 -21.39 8.00
C LYS A 367 -9.02 -21.89 6.78
N ALA A 368 -9.63 -21.84 5.59
CA ALA A 368 -8.98 -22.22 4.35
C ALA A 368 -7.79 -21.32 4.04
N ASN A 369 -7.96 -19.98 4.13
CA ASN A 369 -6.89 -19.03 3.88
C ASN A 369 -5.69 -19.22 4.83
N SER A 370 -5.93 -19.54 6.09
CA SER A 370 -4.85 -19.81 7.06
C SER A 370 -4.18 -21.17 6.83
N ARG A 371 -4.95 -22.23 6.60
CA ARG A 371 -4.42 -23.60 6.52
C ARG A 371 -3.72 -23.93 5.21
N CYS A 372 -4.25 -23.48 4.07
CA CYS A 372 -3.67 -23.77 2.76
C CYS A 372 -2.33 -23.07 2.51
N ARG A 373 -2.00 -22.08 3.30
CA ARG A 373 -0.74 -21.30 3.20
C ARG A 373 0.32 -21.72 4.22
N THR A 374 0.06 -22.74 5.02
CA THR A 374 1.05 -23.18 6.02
C THR A 374 2.20 -23.92 5.36
N LEU A 375 3.40 -23.74 5.90
CA LEU A 375 4.61 -24.44 5.45
C LEU A 375 4.41 -25.97 5.49
N PRO A 376 3.96 -26.58 6.61
CA PRO A 376 3.77 -28.04 6.65
C PRO A 376 2.76 -28.58 5.62
N ALA A 377 1.76 -27.76 5.21
CA ALA A 377 0.81 -28.20 4.20
C ALA A 377 1.40 -28.18 2.78
N LEU A 378 2.32 -27.26 2.49
CA LEU A 378 2.89 -27.11 1.15
C LEU A 378 4.16 -27.96 0.96
N GLU A 379 5.01 -28.09 1.97
CA GLU A 379 6.23 -28.92 1.92
C GLU A 379 5.96 -30.39 1.53
N VAL A 380 4.77 -30.90 1.86
CA VAL A 380 4.38 -32.27 1.48
C VAL A 380 4.36 -32.46 -0.06
N LEU A 381 4.19 -31.38 -0.83
CA LEU A 381 4.23 -31.41 -2.30
C LEU A 381 5.61 -31.79 -2.83
N ASP A 382 6.68 -31.56 -2.08
CA ASP A 382 8.06 -31.93 -2.47
C ASP A 382 8.30 -33.45 -2.56
N GLN A 383 7.31 -34.28 -2.17
CA GLN A 383 7.30 -35.72 -2.48
C GLN A 383 7.11 -36.00 -3.98
N LEU A 384 6.61 -35.03 -4.73
CA LEU A 384 6.44 -35.14 -6.18
C LEU A 384 7.68 -34.61 -6.91
N PRO A 385 7.97 -35.11 -8.12
CA PRO A 385 9.01 -34.51 -8.96
C PRO A 385 8.71 -33.04 -9.27
N PRO A 386 9.76 -32.19 -9.47
CA PRO A 386 9.58 -30.81 -9.88
C PRO A 386 8.61 -30.67 -11.05
N ALA A 387 7.60 -29.84 -10.89
CA ALA A 387 6.53 -29.70 -11.86
C ALA A 387 5.88 -28.31 -11.81
N THR A 388 5.14 -27.94 -12.85
CA THR A 388 4.28 -26.76 -12.87
C THR A 388 2.91 -27.14 -12.29
N ILE A 389 2.50 -26.42 -11.25
CA ILE A 389 1.23 -26.62 -10.56
C ILE A 389 0.26 -25.50 -10.93
N PHE A 390 -0.90 -25.85 -11.49
CA PHE A 390 -2.02 -24.94 -11.65
C PHE A 390 -2.69 -24.75 -10.29
N THR A 391 -2.68 -23.53 -9.76
CA THR A 391 -3.29 -23.22 -8.46
C THR A 391 -3.91 -21.82 -8.46
N MET A 392 -4.44 -21.37 -7.33
CA MET A 392 -4.95 -20.01 -7.17
C MET A 392 -3.84 -18.98 -7.34
N VAL A 393 -4.15 -17.82 -7.94
CA VAL A 393 -3.21 -16.71 -8.14
C VAL A 393 -2.57 -16.29 -6.81
N ASP A 394 -3.38 -16.14 -5.75
CA ASP A 394 -2.92 -15.75 -4.42
C ASP A 394 -2.15 -16.83 -3.65
N LEU A 395 -2.19 -18.08 -4.10
CA LEU A 395 -1.44 -19.18 -3.49
C LEU A 395 -0.08 -19.40 -4.18
N GLY A 396 0.03 -19.02 -5.44
CA GLY A 396 1.23 -19.21 -6.27
C GLY A 396 2.53 -18.75 -5.61
N PRO A 397 2.65 -17.51 -5.10
CA PRO A 397 3.88 -17.03 -4.46
C PRO A 397 4.32 -17.87 -3.27
N ARG A 398 3.36 -18.36 -2.49
CA ARG A 398 3.67 -19.19 -1.32
C ARG A 398 4.18 -20.56 -1.76
N LEU A 399 3.55 -21.14 -2.76
CA LEU A 399 3.95 -22.43 -3.32
C LEU A 399 5.39 -22.39 -3.85
N ILE A 400 5.74 -21.42 -4.69
CA ILE A 400 7.10 -21.30 -5.25
C ILE A 400 8.16 -20.96 -4.21
N ALA A 401 7.79 -20.29 -3.11
CA ALA A 401 8.72 -19.92 -2.06
C ALA A 401 9.01 -21.06 -1.07
N THR A 402 8.14 -22.07 -0.99
CA THR A 402 8.20 -23.13 0.03
C THR A 402 8.39 -24.52 -0.55
N THR A 403 8.37 -24.68 -1.88
CA THR A 403 8.54 -25.95 -2.58
C THR A 403 9.48 -25.81 -3.77
N HIS A 404 9.92 -26.91 -4.33
CA HIS A 404 10.69 -26.92 -5.59
C HIS A 404 9.82 -26.84 -6.85
N HIS A 405 8.50 -26.65 -6.69
CA HIS A 405 7.57 -26.55 -7.81
C HIS A 405 7.45 -25.13 -8.36
N SER A 406 7.03 -25.04 -9.62
CA SER A 406 6.60 -23.79 -10.26
C SER A 406 5.10 -23.62 -10.13
N ALA A 407 4.61 -22.38 -9.98
CA ALA A 407 3.20 -22.02 -10.10
C ALA A 407 2.98 -21.27 -11.42
N LEU A 408 1.77 -21.34 -11.98
CA LEU A 408 1.46 -20.63 -13.22
C LEU A 408 1.56 -19.13 -13.05
N ALA A 409 0.97 -18.59 -11.99
CA ALA A 409 0.94 -17.17 -11.74
C ALA A 409 1.05 -16.83 -10.24
N GLY A 410 1.28 -15.58 -9.98
CA GLY A 410 1.11 -14.91 -8.71
C GLY A 410 0.42 -13.56 -8.93
N PRO A 411 0.07 -12.82 -7.88
CA PRO A 411 -0.65 -11.55 -7.96
C PRO A 411 0.26 -10.41 -8.46
N TYR A 412 0.91 -10.63 -9.59
CA TYR A 412 1.82 -9.70 -10.25
C TYR A 412 1.23 -9.26 -11.57
N HIS A 413 0.99 -7.96 -11.73
CA HIS A 413 0.35 -7.41 -12.93
C HIS A 413 1.12 -7.72 -14.24
N ARG A 414 2.45 -7.93 -14.17
CA ARG A 414 3.25 -8.38 -15.33
C ARG A 414 2.90 -9.78 -15.81
N ASN A 415 2.23 -10.60 -14.99
CA ASN A 415 1.68 -11.90 -15.37
C ASN A 415 0.22 -11.82 -15.85
N GLY A 416 -0.22 -10.64 -16.29
CA GLY A 416 -1.62 -10.36 -16.59
C GLY A 416 -2.27 -11.36 -17.56
N ALA A 417 -1.57 -11.75 -18.62
CA ALA A 417 -2.05 -12.76 -19.58
C ALA A 417 -2.29 -14.13 -18.91
N THR A 418 -1.35 -14.58 -18.08
CA THR A 418 -1.49 -15.86 -17.36
C THR A 418 -2.57 -15.79 -16.29
N ILE A 419 -2.73 -14.63 -15.60
CA ILE A 419 -3.83 -14.43 -14.65
C ILE A 419 -5.18 -14.52 -15.38
N LEU A 420 -5.32 -13.90 -16.57
CA LEU A 420 -6.53 -14.02 -17.39
C LEU A 420 -6.80 -15.46 -17.79
N ASP A 421 -5.79 -16.19 -18.24
CA ASP A 421 -5.91 -17.62 -18.57
C ASP A 421 -6.43 -18.43 -17.38
N MET A 422 -5.94 -18.14 -16.17
CA MET A 422 -6.43 -18.78 -14.94
C MET A 422 -7.89 -18.46 -14.65
N HIS A 423 -8.29 -17.19 -14.81
CA HIS A 423 -9.69 -16.81 -14.67
C HIS A 423 -10.59 -17.52 -15.69
N HIS A 424 -10.19 -17.52 -16.95
CA HIS A 424 -10.93 -18.23 -18.00
C HIS A 424 -11.01 -19.74 -17.75
N ALA A 425 -9.94 -20.34 -17.25
CA ALA A 425 -9.91 -21.76 -16.93
C ALA A 425 -10.87 -22.14 -15.79
N TYR A 426 -10.96 -21.32 -14.73
CA TYR A 426 -11.84 -21.59 -13.60
C TYR A 426 -13.30 -21.19 -13.85
N ASP A 427 -13.53 -20.12 -14.61
CA ASP A 427 -14.88 -19.62 -14.94
C ASP A 427 -15.54 -20.39 -16.09
N GLY A 428 -14.74 -20.90 -17.01
CA GLY A 428 -15.20 -21.67 -18.18
C GLY A 428 -15.63 -23.08 -17.82
N PRO A 429 -16.13 -23.85 -18.81
CA PRO A 429 -16.42 -25.28 -18.65
C PRO A 429 -15.13 -26.10 -18.49
N ALA A 430 -15.26 -27.32 -17.95
CA ALA A 430 -14.12 -28.22 -17.73
C ALA A 430 -13.27 -28.47 -18.99
N ASP A 431 -13.91 -28.49 -20.15
CA ASP A 431 -13.23 -28.70 -21.43
C ASP A 431 -12.36 -27.50 -21.85
N ALA A 432 -12.67 -26.30 -21.38
CA ALA A 432 -11.85 -25.11 -21.61
C ALA A 432 -10.61 -25.07 -20.70
N PHE A 433 -10.65 -25.68 -19.53
CA PHE A 433 -9.51 -25.72 -18.59
C PHE A 433 -8.31 -26.45 -19.18
N ARG A 434 -8.54 -27.62 -19.77
CA ARG A 434 -7.49 -28.54 -20.19
C ARG A 434 -6.53 -27.97 -21.25
N PRO A 435 -7.00 -27.32 -22.34
CA PRO A 435 -6.10 -26.69 -23.30
C PRO A 435 -5.34 -25.50 -22.70
N ILE A 436 -5.93 -24.76 -21.75
CA ILE A 436 -5.23 -23.70 -21.04
C ILE A 436 -4.12 -24.28 -20.17
N ALA A 437 -4.39 -25.30 -19.37
CA ALA A 437 -3.41 -25.97 -18.54
C ALA A 437 -2.27 -26.59 -19.37
N ALA A 438 -2.58 -27.18 -20.55
CA ALA A 438 -1.59 -27.73 -21.47
C ALA A 438 -0.65 -26.64 -22.04
N ARG A 439 -1.19 -25.49 -22.41
CA ARG A 439 -0.43 -24.34 -22.93
C ARG A 439 0.62 -23.86 -21.94
N HIS A 440 0.33 -23.96 -20.63
CA HIS A 440 1.22 -23.61 -19.54
C HIS A 440 2.02 -24.80 -18.98
N HIS A 441 2.00 -25.96 -19.65
CA HIS A 441 2.70 -27.18 -19.22
C HIS A 441 2.38 -27.58 -17.77
N ALA A 442 1.17 -27.33 -17.31
CA ALA A 442 0.76 -27.68 -15.94
C ALA A 442 0.62 -29.20 -15.80
N THR A 443 1.33 -29.78 -14.84
CA THR A 443 1.28 -31.23 -14.55
C THR A 443 0.21 -31.53 -13.50
N TYR A 444 0.05 -30.65 -12.54
CA TYR A 444 -0.89 -30.83 -11.43
C TYR A 444 -1.84 -29.65 -11.31
N LEU A 445 -3.04 -29.96 -10.79
CA LEU A 445 -4.01 -28.97 -10.32
C LEU A 445 -4.13 -29.07 -8.80
N LEU A 446 -3.81 -27.97 -8.10
CA LEU A 446 -3.99 -27.85 -6.65
C LEU A 446 -5.13 -26.89 -6.36
N VAL A 447 -6.17 -27.36 -5.68
CA VAL A 447 -7.36 -26.58 -5.34
C VAL A 447 -7.56 -26.59 -3.84
N CYS A 448 -7.63 -25.40 -3.25
CA CYS A 448 -7.96 -25.22 -1.86
C CYS A 448 -9.45 -24.87 -1.73
N PRO A 449 -10.32 -25.77 -1.23
CA PRO A 449 -11.73 -25.48 -1.03
C PRO A 449 -11.93 -24.31 -0.07
N ASN A 450 -12.88 -23.43 -0.39
CA ASN A 450 -13.20 -22.19 0.37
C ASN A 450 -12.05 -21.16 0.44
N PHE A 451 -11.03 -21.28 -0.41
CA PHE A 451 -10.01 -20.23 -0.49
C PHE A 451 -10.64 -18.89 -0.94
N PRO A 452 -10.21 -17.73 -0.41
CA PRO A 452 -10.85 -16.45 -0.70
C PRO A 452 -11.07 -16.19 -2.20
N GLU A 453 -10.05 -16.43 -3.02
CA GLU A 453 -10.11 -16.25 -4.49
C GLU A 453 -11.15 -17.18 -5.12
N GLY A 454 -11.25 -18.42 -4.69
CA GLY A 454 -12.24 -19.38 -5.18
C GLY A 454 -13.68 -18.94 -4.96
N THR A 455 -13.95 -18.11 -3.96
CA THR A 455 -15.29 -17.54 -3.73
C THR A 455 -15.71 -16.58 -4.85
N ILE A 456 -14.74 -15.93 -5.51
CA ILE A 456 -14.96 -15.04 -6.66
C ILE A 456 -15.42 -15.88 -7.87
N TYR A 457 -14.73 -16.97 -8.16
CA TYR A 457 -15.11 -17.90 -9.25
C TYR A 457 -16.49 -18.49 -9.04
N GLN A 458 -16.80 -18.98 -7.82
CA GLN A 458 -18.13 -19.50 -7.51
C GLN A 458 -19.25 -18.46 -7.66
N SER A 459 -18.98 -17.22 -7.28
CA SER A 459 -19.98 -16.14 -7.36
C SER A 459 -20.19 -15.68 -8.80
N ARG A 460 -19.12 -15.58 -9.58
CA ARG A 460 -19.14 -15.08 -10.96
C ARG A 460 -19.63 -16.15 -11.95
N SER A 461 -19.19 -17.38 -11.77
CA SER A 461 -19.46 -18.50 -12.66
C SER A 461 -19.97 -19.72 -11.88
N PRO A 462 -21.24 -19.71 -11.42
CA PRO A 462 -21.79 -20.81 -10.62
C PRO A 462 -21.84 -22.17 -11.34
N GLN A 463 -21.74 -22.16 -12.67
CA GLN A 463 -21.67 -23.37 -13.53
C GLN A 463 -20.28 -23.56 -14.15
N GLY A 464 -19.28 -22.79 -13.72
CA GLY A 464 -17.91 -22.89 -14.19
C GLY A 464 -17.17 -24.08 -13.58
N PHE A 465 -16.02 -24.40 -14.14
CA PHE A 465 -15.19 -25.53 -13.76
C PHE A 465 -14.84 -25.54 -12.26
N TYR A 466 -14.47 -24.38 -11.69
CA TYR A 466 -14.20 -24.32 -10.25
C TYR A 466 -15.41 -24.69 -9.39
N ALA A 467 -16.60 -24.20 -9.77
CA ALA A 467 -17.83 -24.53 -9.08
C ALA A 467 -18.19 -26.02 -9.22
N ASP A 468 -17.91 -26.62 -10.39
CA ASP A 468 -18.07 -28.06 -10.64
C ASP A 468 -17.15 -28.88 -9.70
N LEU A 469 -15.87 -28.51 -9.58
CA LEU A 469 -14.94 -29.16 -8.65
C LEU A 469 -15.44 -29.10 -7.20
N MET A 470 -15.95 -27.94 -6.78
CA MET A 470 -16.48 -27.78 -5.40
C MET A 470 -17.74 -28.61 -5.15
N ARG A 471 -18.52 -28.94 -6.17
CA ARG A 471 -19.65 -29.88 -6.11
C ARG A 471 -19.24 -31.35 -6.19
N GLY A 472 -17.94 -31.63 -6.41
CA GLY A 472 -17.40 -32.96 -6.59
C GLY A 472 -17.63 -33.52 -7.99
N ALA A 473 -17.96 -32.70 -8.99
CA ALA A 473 -18.05 -33.07 -10.38
C ALA A 473 -16.65 -33.06 -11.03
N ILE A 474 -15.85 -34.06 -10.70
CA ILE A 474 -14.46 -34.19 -11.13
C ILE A 474 -14.40 -34.85 -12.49
N PRO A 475 -13.80 -34.21 -13.53
CA PRO A 475 -13.56 -34.84 -14.83
C PRO A 475 -12.65 -36.06 -14.72
N ARG A 476 -12.82 -37.04 -15.61
CA ARG A 476 -12.00 -38.28 -15.63
C ARG A 476 -10.51 -38.02 -15.86
N TRP A 477 -10.17 -36.98 -16.56
CA TRP A 477 -8.78 -36.57 -16.82
C TRP A 477 -8.09 -35.91 -15.63
N LEU A 478 -8.79 -35.66 -14.51
CA LEU A 478 -8.21 -35.26 -13.23
C LEU A 478 -8.07 -36.50 -12.33
N VAL A 479 -6.85 -36.99 -12.25
CA VAL A 479 -6.52 -38.16 -11.42
C VAL A 479 -6.12 -37.70 -10.03
N PRO A 480 -6.88 -38.06 -8.97
CA PRO A 480 -6.53 -37.65 -7.60
C PRO A 480 -5.12 -38.14 -7.22
N VAL A 481 -4.35 -37.30 -6.56
CA VAL A 481 -3.03 -37.62 -6.02
C VAL A 481 -3.09 -37.62 -4.51
N THR A 482 -2.72 -38.74 -3.90
CA THR A 482 -2.59 -38.90 -2.46
C THR A 482 -1.12 -38.74 -2.06
N LEU A 483 -0.85 -37.82 -1.15
CA LEU A 483 0.50 -37.61 -0.57
C LEU A 483 0.57 -38.24 0.81
N ASN A 484 1.73 -38.76 1.15
CA ASN A 484 1.95 -39.29 2.49
C ASN A 484 2.14 -38.13 3.46
N SER A 485 1.17 -37.91 4.34
CA SER A 485 1.17 -36.80 5.29
C SER A 485 0.64 -37.26 6.64
N GLY A 486 1.31 -36.89 7.71
CA GLY A 486 0.83 -37.08 9.08
C GLY A 486 -0.37 -36.18 9.45
N MET A 487 -0.89 -35.39 8.51
CA MET A 487 -2.01 -34.46 8.70
C MET A 487 -3.04 -34.56 7.58
N THR A 488 -4.27 -34.17 7.86
CA THR A 488 -5.28 -33.96 6.82
C THR A 488 -4.92 -32.71 6.02
N LEU A 489 -4.57 -32.89 4.73
CA LEU A 489 -4.22 -31.80 3.84
C LEU A 489 -5.44 -30.90 3.57
N PRO A 490 -5.26 -29.57 3.58
CA PRO A 490 -6.37 -28.61 3.41
C PRO A 490 -6.76 -28.39 1.95
N TYR A 491 -6.11 -29.05 1.01
CA TYR A 491 -6.30 -28.90 -0.43
C TYR A 491 -6.56 -30.24 -1.11
N GLN A 492 -7.08 -30.20 -2.32
CA GLN A 492 -7.22 -31.32 -3.23
C GLN A 492 -6.15 -31.19 -4.30
N LEU A 493 -5.47 -32.30 -4.60
CA LEU A 493 -4.42 -32.37 -5.60
C LEU A 493 -4.78 -33.39 -6.67
N TYR A 494 -4.65 -32.99 -7.93
CA TYR A 494 -4.92 -33.84 -9.07
C TYR A 494 -3.76 -33.79 -10.05
N ARG A 495 -3.40 -34.93 -10.63
CA ARG A 495 -2.58 -35.01 -11.84
C ARG A 495 -3.47 -34.77 -13.05
N ILE A 496 -3.03 -33.97 -14.00
CA ILE A 496 -3.75 -33.66 -15.22
C ILE A 496 -3.35 -34.72 -16.27
N ASP A 497 -4.30 -35.54 -16.70
CA ASP A 497 -4.07 -36.51 -17.75
C ASP A 497 -4.49 -35.93 -19.09
N TYR A 498 -3.50 -35.63 -19.93
CA TYR A 498 -3.71 -35.08 -21.26
C TYR A 498 -4.03 -36.12 -22.30
N SER A 499 -3.83 -37.43 -22.02
CA SER A 499 -4.11 -38.53 -22.93
C SER A 499 -5.55 -39.04 -22.86
N ALA A 500 -6.22 -38.81 -21.72
CA ALA A 500 -7.59 -39.25 -21.52
C ALA A 500 -8.55 -38.53 -22.48
N SER A 501 -9.35 -39.30 -23.24
CA SER A 501 -10.43 -38.74 -24.07
C SER A 501 -11.48 -38.04 -23.20
N GLY A 502 -11.98 -36.88 -23.63
CA GLY A 502 -13.04 -36.14 -22.94
C GLY A 502 -14.30 -37.02 -22.74
N GLY A 503 -14.52 -37.51 -21.56
CA GLY A 503 -15.61 -38.41 -21.21
C GLY A 503 -16.30 -37.99 -19.90
N LYS A 504 -17.57 -38.36 -19.75
CA LYS A 504 -18.53 -38.01 -18.69
C LYS A 504 -17.94 -37.98 -17.25
N LYS A 505 -18.46 -37.04 -16.44
CA LYS A 505 -18.19 -36.85 -15.02
C LYS A 505 -18.28 -38.12 -14.18
N VAL A 506 -17.32 -38.37 -13.30
CA VAL A 506 -17.38 -39.47 -12.32
C VAL A 506 -18.20 -38.99 -11.11
N PRO A 507 -19.23 -39.75 -10.68
CA PRO A 507 -19.94 -39.44 -9.43
C PRO A 507 -19.02 -39.63 -8.22
N LYS A 508 -19.22 -38.80 -7.19
CA LYS A 508 -18.53 -38.86 -5.92
C LYS A 508 -18.70 -40.25 -5.29
N GLN A 509 -17.61 -40.97 -5.03
CA GLN A 509 -17.66 -42.06 -4.07
C GLN A 509 -17.93 -41.44 -2.68
N ARG A 510 -18.99 -41.94 -2.01
CA ARG A 510 -19.42 -41.52 -0.67
C ARG A 510 -18.42 -41.89 0.44
#